data_2ddd7852b28662a07571e6be67f255e9
#
_entry.id   2ddd7852b28662a07571e6be67f255e9
#
_cell.length_a   1.000
_cell.length_b   1.000
_cell.length_c   1.000
_cell.angle_alpha   90.00
_cell.angle_beta   90.00
_cell.angle_gamma   90.00
#
_symmetry.space_group_name_H-M   'P 1'
#
loop_
_entity.id
_entity.type
_entity.pdbx_description
1 polymer ?
#
loop_
_entity_poly.entity_id
_entity_poly.type
_entity_poly.pdbx_seq_one_letter_code
_entity_poly.pdbx_strand_id
1 'polypeptide(L)'
;MIAAFDTQPPPDIPEVTDWLERVRRDQGLAAAQEAVFRLARRFPDQAELQALALWHRPQWWQPLEFGAIRLERRSPEHFDFVWSVLLDRDFSRRLKHVPRGFTPRDLLHVLTRDHAGLIPERRGIQWVVFRDDEPIGLSMFVNVNFQNRVAEQIMGILPGHDTAFAVGDAYLASLSFAFNTLGLNKVQGMIYRSNAVVAELQERFGFRREGVLKQAVWLDEEQRYEDLIQIALLREEFDCNRVTQRYISRQRRSPFLMERNDWPRKPLASLQG
;
A
#
# COMPACT_ATOMS: atom_id res chain seq x y z
N MET A 1 -6.80 32.20 12.43
CA MET A 1 -7.79 31.13 12.12
C MET A 1 -7.29 29.69 12.37
N ILE A 2 -6.04 29.51 12.81
CA ILE A 2 -5.48 28.21 13.25
C ILE A 2 -5.97 27.84 14.66
N ALA A 3 -6.53 28.79 15.37
CA ALA A 3 -7.09 28.62 16.72
C ALA A 3 -8.29 27.65 16.83
N ALA A 4 -8.87 27.21 15.69
CA ALA A 4 -10.02 26.31 15.71
C ALA A 4 -9.70 24.91 16.29
N PHE A 5 -8.44 24.47 16.21
CA PHE A 5 -7.99 23.16 16.72
C PHE A 5 -6.90 23.29 17.79
N ASP A 6 -6.86 24.42 18.48
CA ASP A 6 -5.95 24.65 19.63
C ASP A 6 -6.39 23.91 20.91
N THR A 7 -7.46 23.13 20.82
CA THR A 7 -8.05 22.40 21.93
C THR A 7 -7.55 20.96 22.04
N GLN A 8 -7.37 20.43 23.24
CA GLN A 8 -7.44 19.00 23.53
C GLN A 8 -8.90 18.66 23.84
N PRO A 9 -9.49 17.62 23.30
CA PRO A 9 -8.89 16.42 22.65
C PRO A 9 -8.47 16.65 21.19
N PRO A 10 -7.78 15.66 20.59
CA PRO A 10 -7.42 15.72 19.17
C PRO A 10 -8.67 15.86 18.30
N PRO A 11 -8.59 16.65 17.21
CA PRO A 11 -9.75 16.94 16.37
C PRO A 11 -10.27 15.69 15.65
N ASP A 12 -11.56 15.65 15.36
CA ASP A 12 -12.18 14.63 14.53
C ASP A 12 -11.74 14.77 13.06
N ILE A 13 -11.43 13.65 12.41
CA ILE A 13 -10.89 13.65 11.04
C ILE A 13 -11.85 14.22 10.00
N PRO A 14 -13.17 13.94 10.01
CA PRO A 14 -14.13 14.60 9.14
C PRO A 14 -14.10 16.14 9.28
N GLU A 15 -14.07 16.67 10.50
CA GLU A 15 -13.98 18.11 10.74
C GLU A 15 -12.69 18.72 10.21
N VAL A 16 -11.56 18.02 10.40
CA VAL A 16 -10.26 18.43 9.85
C VAL A 16 -10.30 18.44 8.33
N THR A 17 -10.88 17.43 7.70
CA THR A 17 -10.97 17.32 6.25
C THR A 17 -11.79 18.49 5.67
N ASP A 18 -12.96 18.75 6.22
CA ASP A 18 -13.82 19.87 5.81
C ASP A 18 -13.13 21.23 6.01
N TRP A 19 -12.38 21.36 7.09
CA TRP A 19 -11.61 22.57 7.34
C TRP A 19 -10.46 22.75 6.34
N LEU A 20 -9.71 21.68 6.01
CA LEU A 20 -8.65 21.71 5.01
C LEU A 20 -9.17 22.06 3.63
N GLU A 21 -10.35 21.55 3.26
CA GLU A 21 -10.98 21.90 1.97
C GLU A 21 -11.36 23.39 1.91
N ARG A 22 -11.82 23.98 3.03
CA ARG A 22 -12.04 25.44 3.13
C ARG A 22 -10.73 26.20 3.00
N VAL A 23 -9.68 25.81 3.75
CA VAL A 23 -8.36 26.44 3.65
C VAL A 23 -7.81 26.37 2.23
N ARG A 24 -7.93 25.20 1.59
CA ARG A 24 -7.50 25.02 0.21
C ARG A 24 -8.22 25.94 -0.78
N ARG A 25 -9.53 26.11 -0.61
CA ARG A 25 -10.36 26.98 -1.43
C ARG A 25 -10.00 28.46 -1.25
N ASP A 26 -9.83 28.88 0.01
CA ASP A 26 -9.66 30.29 0.37
C ASP A 26 -8.21 30.78 0.25
N GLN A 27 -7.22 29.90 0.51
CA GLN A 27 -5.81 30.25 0.66
C GLN A 27 -4.87 29.41 -0.24
N GLY A 28 -5.40 28.43 -0.94
CA GLY A 28 -4.65 27.56 -1.86
C GLY A 28 -4.09 26.28 -1.22
N LEU A 29 -3.55 25.42 -2.10
CA LEU A 29 -3.05 24.09 -1.74
C LEU A 29 -1.89 24.16 -0.73
N ALA A 30 -0.94 25.06 -0.91
CA ALA A 30 0.22 25.18 -0.02
C ALA A 30 -0.18 25.51 1.42
N ALA A 31 -1.18 26.38 1.61
CA ALA A 31 -1.70 26.71 2.93
C ALA A 31 -2.40 25.51 3.59
N ALA A 32 -3.15 24.71 2.83
CA ALA A 32 -3.77 23.50 3.34
C ALA A 32 -2.72 22.43 3.73
N GLN A 33 -1.67 22.25 2.92
CA GLN A 33 -0.56 21.36 3.25
C GLN A 33 0.15 21.76 4.54
N GLU A 34 0.51 23.04 4.67
CA GLU A 34 1.15 23.55 5.90
C GLU A 34 0.24 23.39 7.12
N ALA A 35 -1.05 23.58 6.96
CA ALA A 35 -2.03 23.43 8.03
C ALA A 35 -2.11 21.97 8.53
N VAL A 36 -2.23 20.98 7.63
CA VAL A 36 -2.28 19.57 8.01
C VAL A 36 -0.95 19.10 8.63
N PHE A 37 0.18 19.57 8.13
CA PHE A 37 1.48 19.22 8.70
C PHE A 37 1.67 19.79 10.11
N ARG A 38 1.17 20.98 10.39
CA ARG A 38 1.13 21.54 11.75
C ARG A 38 0.29 20.71 12.71
N LEU A 39 -0.91 20.33 12.27
CA LEU A 39 -1.79 19.47 13.09
C LEU A 39 -1.14 18.11 13.35
N ALA A 40 -0.56 17.46 12.33
CA ALA A 40 0.10 16.18 12.49
C ALA A 40 1.30 16.23 13.44
N ARG A 41 2.07 17.32 13.44
CA ARG A 41 3.15 17.54 14.43
C ARG A 41 2.62 17.72 15.84
N ARG A 42 1.47 18.38 16.00
CA ARG A 42 0.86 18.61 17.30
C ARG A 42 0.23 17.35 17.91
N PHE A 43 -0.34 16.49 17.08
CA PHE A 43 -1.00 15.26 17.48
C PHE A 43 -0.31 14.02 16.84
N PRO A 44 0.93 13.73 17.24
CA PRO A 44 1.75 12.69 16.59
C PRO A 44 1.17 11.28 16.77
N ASP A 45 0.41 11.04 17.81
CA ASP A 45 -0.20 9.75 18.15
C ASP A 45 -1.53 9.48 17.39
N GLN A 46 -2.10 10.47 16.69
CA GLN A 46 -3.33 10.31 15.95
C GLN A 46 -3.03 9.77 14.55
N ALA A 47 -3.20 8.46 14.40
CA ALA A 47 -2.79 7.72 13.19
C ALA A 47 -3.49 8.22 11.91
N GLU A 48 -4.77 8.53 11.99
CA GLU A 48 -5.56 9.03 10.87
C GLU A 48 -5.09 10.41 10.41
N LEU A 49 -4.69 11.27 11.35
CA LEU A 49 -4.16 12.59 11.03
C LEU A 49 -2.77 12.50 10.39
N GLN A 50 -1.95 11.54 10.84
CA GLN A 50 -0.67 11.24 10.18
C GLN A 50 -0.89 10.72 8.76
N ALA A 51 -1.88 9.86 8.55
CA ALA A 51 -2.26 9.36 7.22
C ALA A 51 -2.74 10.50 6.31
N LEU A 52 -3.54 11.42 6.84
CA LEU A 52 -3.99 12.61 6.11
C LEU A 52 -2.81 13.51 5.73
N ALA A 53 -1.87 13.72 6.64
CA ALA A 53 -0.66 14.47 6.36
C ALA A 53 0.22 13.81 5.27
N LEU A 54 0.34 12.48 5.29
CA LEU A 54 1.05 11.73 4.23
C LEU A 54 0.39 11.95 2.87
N TRP A 55 -0.93 11.89 2.81
CA TRP A 55 -1.67 12.09 1.56
C TRP A 55 -1.42 13.46 0.92
N HIS A 56 -1.18 14.49 1.73
CA HIS A 56 -0.84 15.83 1.26
C HIS A 56 0.63 16.01 0.87
N ARG A 57 1.49 15.02 1.06
CA ARG A 57 2.90 15.09 0.65
C ARG A 57 3.05 14.82 -0.85
N PRO A 58 3.90 15.59 -1.57
CA PRO A 58 4.17 15.35 -2.99
C PRO A 58 4.63 13.91 -3.28
N GLN A 59 5.44 13.33 -2.38
CA GLN A 59 5.96 11.96 -2.48
C GLN A 59 4.87 10.90 -2.56
N TRP A 60 3.68 11.19 -2.04
CA TRP A 60 2.54 10.29 -2.12
C TRP A 60 2.12 10.00 -3.57
N TRP A 61 2.25 10.99 -4.45
CA TRP A 61 1.80 10.94 -5.85
C TRP A 61 2.90 10.60 -6.84
N GLN A 62 4.16 10.68 -6.41
CA GLN A 62 5.29 10.37 -7.26
C GLN A 62 5.38 8.87 -7.55
N PRO A 63 5.83 8.46 -8.75
CA PRO A 63 6.14 7.07 -9.05
C PRO A 63 7.20 6.52 -8.10
N LEU A 64 7.03 5.27 -7.68
CA LEU A 64 8.04 4.56 -6.90
C LEU A 64 9.01 3.89 -7.87
N GLU A 65 10.19 4.44 -8.02
CA GLU A 65 11.25 3.82 -8.82
C GLU A 65 12.12 2.91 -7.96
N PHE A 66 12.37 1.69 -8.44
CA PHE A 66 13.24 0.72 -7.78
C PHE A 66 13.83 -0.26 -8.81
N GLY A 67 15.17 -0.23 -9.00
CA GLY A 67 15.82 -1.02 -10.03
C GLY A 67 15.30 -0.68 -11.43
N ALA A 68 14.79 -1.67 -12.12
CA ALA A 68 14.16 -1.53 -13.45
C ALA A 68 12.63 -1.34 -13.39
N ILE A 69 12.07 -1.26 -12.18
CA ILE A 69 10.63 -1.19 -11.96
C ILE A 69 10.22 0.21 -11.54
N ARG A 70 9.05 0.63 -12.04
CA ARG A 70 8.36 1.84 -11.65
C ARG A 70 6.92 1.49 -11.30
N LEU A 71 6.47 1.92 -10.10
CA LEU A 71 5.08 1.76 -9.70
C LEU A 71 4.39 3.11 -9.74
N GLU A 72 3.39 3.24 -10.60
CA GLU A 72 2.57 4.45 -10.72
C GLU A 72 1.23 4.27 -10.04
N ARG A 73 0.75 5.33 -9.37
CA ARG A 73 -0.58 5.33 -8.77
C ARG A 73 -1.63 5.02 -9.82
N ARG A 74 -2.46 4.02 -9.54
CA ARG A 74 -3.55 3.64 -10.43
C ARG A 74 -4.51 4.82 -10.62
N SER A 75 -4.75 5.19 -11.88
CA SER A 75 -5.58 6.32 -12.31
C SER A 75 -6.47 5.92 -13.49
N PRO A 76 -7.45 6.77 -13.89
CA PRO A 76 -8.23 6.54 -15.10
C PRO A 76 -7.41 6.34 -16.38
N GLU A 77 -6.21 6.90 -16.46
CA GLU A 77 -5.31 6.75 -17.62
C GLU A 77 -4.85 5.30 -17.81
N HIS A 78 -4.87 4.50 -16.76
CA HIS A 78 -4.50 3.07 -16.79
C HIS A 78 -5.68 2.15 -17.11
N PHE A 79 -6.85 2.71 -17.52
CA PHE A 79 -8.09 1.95 -17.69
C PHE A 79 -7.91 0.72 -18.58
N ASP A 80 -7.39 0.91 -19.80
CA ASP A 80 -7.27 -0.16 -20.80
C ASP A 80 -6.40 -1.32 -20.30
N PHE A 81 -5.26 -0.99 -19.69
CA PHE A 81 -4.38 -2.00 -19.11
C PHE A 81 -5.05 -2.75 -17.95
N VAL A 82 -5.60 -2.02 -16.98
CA VAL A 82 -6.24 -2.65 -15.82
C VAL A 82 -7.43 -3.49 -16.25
N TRP A 83 -8.20 -3.04 -17.24
CA TRP A 83 -9.33 -3.80 -17.77
C TRP A 83 -8.86 -5.09 -18.46
N SER A 84 -7.80 -5.03 -19.29
CA SER A 84 -7.25 -6.22 -19.94
C SER A 84 -6.76 -7.26 -18.93
N VAL A 85 -6.09 -6.81 -17.87
CA VAL A 85 -5.60 -7.65 -16.79
C VAL A 85 -6.74 -8.31 -16.00
N LEU A 86 -7.84 -7.61 -15.77
CA LEU A 86 -9.03 -8.15 -15.09
C LEU A 86 -9.77 -9.19 -15.95
N LEU A 87 -9.69 -9.07 -17.28
CA LEU A 87 -10.25 -10.04 -18.22
C LEU A 87 -9.35 -11.28 -18.40
N ASP A 88 -8.06 -11.17 -18.09
CA ASP A 88 -7.16 -12.32 -18.10
C ASP A 88 -7.53 -13.28 -16.95
N ARG A 89 -8.02 -14.46 -17.31
CA ARG A 89 -8.52 -15.45 -16.35
C ARG A 89 -7.41 -15.99 -15.45
N ASP A 90 -6.22 -16.23 -16.01
CA ASP A 90 -5.10 -16.78 -15.27
C ASP A 90 -4.54 -15.80 -14.25
N PHE A 91 -4.56 -14.51 -14.60
CA PHE A 91 -4.17 -13.44 -13.70
C PHE A 91 -5.24 -13.17 -12.65
N SER A 92 -6.49 -12.93 -13.08
CA SER A 92 -7.60 -12.55 -12.19
C SER A 92 -7.95 -13.63 -11.17
N ARG A 93 -7.84 -14.90 -11.54
CA ARG A 93 -8.03 -16.05 -10.65
C ARG A 93 -7.09 -16.03 -9.43
N ARG A 94 -5.89 -15.50 -9.62
CA ARG A 94 -4.89 -15.40 -8.54
C ARG A 94 -5.06 -14.14 -7.68
N LEU A 95 -5.90 -13.21 -8.11
CA LEU A 95 -6.23 -12.00 -7.37
C LEU A 95 -7.57 -12.15 -6.66
N LYS A 96 -7.56 -12.49 -5.38
CA LYS A 96 -8.75 -12.72 -4.52
C LYS A 96 -9.78 -11.59 -4.50
N HIS A 97 -9.43 -10.42 -4.96
CA HIS A 97 -10.20 -9.18 -4.77
C HIS A 97 -10.85 -8.64 -6.06
N VAL A 98 -10.96 -9.47 -7.10
CA VAL A 98 -11.73 -9.08 -8.30
C VAL A 98 -13.21 -9.36 -8.03
N PRO A 99 -14.09 -8.34 -7.96
CA PRO A 99 -15.51 -8.55 -7.75
C PRO A 99 -16.15 -9.27 -8.95
N ARG A 100 -17.08 -10.19 -8.67
CA ARG A 100 -17.88 -10.83 -9.73
C ARG A 100 -18.80 -9.80 -10.38
N GLY A 101 -18.98 -9.91 -11.70
CA GLY A 101 -19.86 -9.02 -12.46
C GLY A 101 -19.38 -7.58 -12.58
N PHE A 102 -18.08 -7.36 -12.34
CA PHE A 102 -17.46 -6.04 -12.47
C PHE A 102 -17.50 -5.56 -13.92
N THR A 103 -18.03 -4.37 -14.15
CA THR A 103 -18.19 -3.79 -15.49
C THR A 103 -17.12 -2.75 -15.80
N PRO A 104 -16.89 -2.37 -17.09
CA PRO A 104 -16.01 -1.27 -17.46
C PRO A 104 -16.37 0.03 -16.74
N ARG A 105 -17.66 0.31 -16.55
CA ARG A 105 -18.13 1.50 -15.83
C ARG A 105 -17.74 1.46 -14.36
N ASP A 106 -17.84 0.30 -13.72
CA ASP A 106 -17.44 0.11 -12.33
C ASP A 106 -15.94 0.32 -12.17
N LEU A 107 -15.14 -0.19 -13.12
CA LEU A 107 -13.70 0.05 -13.13
C LEU A 107 -13.38 1.54 -13.23
N LEU A 108 -13.94 2.25 -14.19
CA LEU A 108 -13.70 3.68 -14.35
C LEU A 108 -14.08 4.46 -13.08
N HIS A 109 -15.21 4.12 -12.48
CA HIS A 109 -15.62 4.71 -11.20
C HIS A 109 -14.61 4.44 -10.08
N VAL A 110 -14.12 3.20 -9.96
CA VAL A 110 -13.11 2.83 -8.96
C VAL A 110 -11.80 3.57 -9.22
N LEU A 111 -11.31 3.61 -10.46
CA LEU A 111 -10.07 4.31 -10.81
C LEU A 111 -10.15 5.81 -10.50
N THR A 112 -11.26 6.45 -10.85
CA THR A 112 -11.50 7.87 -10.56
C THR A 112 -11.52 8.12 -9.05
N ARG A 113 -12.28 7.30 -8.32
CA ARG A 113 -12.37 7.39 -6.88
C ARG A 113 -11.01 7.14 -6.20
N ASP A 114 -10.25 6.14 -6.64
CA ASP A 114 -8.96 5.78 -6.07
C ASP A 114 -7.90 6.85 -6.31
N HIS A 115 -8.02 7.59 -7.38
CA HIS A 115 -7.13 8.72 -7.65
C HIS A 115 -7.53 9.99 -6.87
N ALA A 116 -8.81 10.22 -6.59
CA ALA A 116 -9.31 11.46 -6.00
C ALA A 116 -9.53 11.43 -4.48
N GLY A 117 -9.71 10.26 -3.86
CA GLY A 117 -10.15 10.22 -2.47
C GLY A 117 -9.06 10.00 -1.44
N LEU A 118 -9.39 10.39 -0.21
CA LEU A 118 -8.51 10.31 0.96
C LEU A 118 -8.27 8.86 1.41
N ILE A 119 -7.06 8.56 1.87
CA ILE A 119 -6.66 7.22 2.34
C ILE A 119 -7.48 6.69 3.51
N PRO A 120 -7.83 7.50 4.55
CA PRO A 120 -8.62 7.01 5.68
C PRO A 120 -9.93 6.37 5.26
N GLU A 121 -10.53 6.85 4.18
CA GLU A 121 -11.81 6.33 3.67
C GLU A 121 -11.67 5.04 2.88
N ARG A 122 -10.48 4.73 2.36
CA ARG A 122 -10.30 3.69 1.35
C ARG A 122 -9.60 2.45 1.81
N ARG A 123 -8.81 2.52 2.85
CA ARG A 123 -8.00 1.40 3.37
C ARG A 123 -7.20 0.65 2.29
N GLY A 124 -6.91 1.32 1.16
CA GLY A 124 -6.20 0.71 0.04
C GLY A 124 -5.33 1.69 -0.73
N ILE A 125 -4.21 1.21 -1.24
CA ILE A 125 -3.24 1.95 -2.05
C ILE A 125 -2.87 1.06 -3.22
N GLN A 126 -3.00 1.57 -4.45
CA GLN A 126 -2.87 0.74 -5.65
C GLN A 126 -1.97 1.38 -6.69
N TRP A 127 -1.19 0.55 -7.35
CA TRP A 127 -0.26 0.92 -8.42
C TRP A 127 -0.40 0.00 -9.63
N VAL A 128 -0.09 0.55 -10.79
CA VAL A 128 0.31 -0.21 -11.97
C VAL A 128 1.82 -0.36 -11.91
N VAL A 129 2.32 -1.55 -12.21
CA VAL A 129 3.74 -1.89 -12.26
C VAL A 129 4.22 -1.75 -13.69
N PHE A 130 5.25 -0.94 -13.90
CA PHE A 130 5.90 -0.73 -15.20
C PHE A 130 7.32 -1.26 -15.21
N ARG A 131 7.74 -1.73 -16.36
CA ARG A 131 9.12 -2.02 -16.70
C ARG A 131 9.39 -1.47 -18.10
N ASP A 132 10.43 -0.64 -18.23
CA ASP A 132 10.79 -0.02 -19.52
C ASP A 132 9.58 0.65 -20.22
N ASP A 133 8.77 1.40 -19.46
CA ASP A 133 7.52 2.06 -19.88
C ASP A 133 6.37 1.12 -20.28
N GLU A 134 6.54 -0.18 -20.21
CA GLU A 134 5.50 -1.16 -20.44
C GLU A 134 4.79 -1.51 -19.12
N PRO A 135 3.45 -1.46 -19.04
CA PRO A 135 2.70 -1.90 -17.86
C PRO A 135 2.67 -3.43 -17.82
N ILE A 136 3.22 -4.02 -16.76
CA ILE A 136 3.43 -5.47 -16.63
C ILE A 136 2.65 -6.11 -15.48
N GLY A 137 1.94 -5.35 -14.65
CA GLY A 137 1.24 -5.92 -13.51
C GLY A 137 0.60 -4.90 -12.59
N LEU A 138 0.07 -5.40 -11.48
CA LEU A 138 -0.57 -4.61 -10.44
C LEU A 138 0.07 -4.88 -9.08
N SER A 139 0.21 -3.85 -8.27
CA SER A 139 0.60 -3.94 -6.86
C SER A 139 -0.37 -3.14 -6.02
N MET A 140 -0.75 -3.67 -4.86
CA MET A 140 -1.66 -2.97 -3.96
C MET A 140 -1.43 -3.33 -2.51
N PHE A 141 -1.67 -2.36 -1.64
CA PHE A 141 -1.96 -2.60 -0.24
C PHE A 141 -3.47 -2.47 -0.03
N VAL A 142 -4.05 -3.45 0.64
CA VAL A 142 -5.45 -3.44 1.05
C VAL A 142 -5.53 -3.57 2.57
N ASN A 143 -6.71 -3.28 3.13
CA ASN A 143 -6.93 -3.35 4.58
C ASN A 143 -5.90 -2.54 5.38
N VAL A 144 -5.47 -1.40 4.83
CA VAL A 144 -4.50 -0.53 5.50
C VAL A 144 -5.10 0.00 6.79
N ASN A 145 -4.50 -0.40 7.90
CA ASN A 145 -4.88 0.04 9.25
C ASN A 145 -3.72 0.86 9.84
N PHE A 146 -3.87 2.17 9.85
CA PHE A 146 -2.83 3.07 10.35
C PHE A 146 -2.70 3.01 11.87
N GLN A 147 -3.77 2.74 12.60
CA GLN A 147 -3.73 2.61 14.05
C GLN A 147 -2.89 1.40 14.47
N ASN A 148 -3.11 0.25 13.83
CA ASN A 148 -2.34 -0.98 14.08
C ASN A 148 -1.05 -1.06 13.23
N ARG A 149 -0.88 -0.15 12.26
CA ARG A 149 0.24 -0.11 11.31
C ARG A 149 0.43 -1.42 10.55
N VAL A 150 -0.67 -1.94 10.03
CA VAL A 150 -0.70 -3.21 9.29
C VAL A 150 -1.39 -2.99 7.95
N ALA A 151 -0.91 -3.67 6.91
CA ALA A 151 -1.58 -3.77 5.62
C ALA A 151 -1.40 -5.16 5.02
N GLU A 152 -2.31 -5.56 4.14
CA GLU A 152 -2.17 -6.75 3.30
C GLU A 152 -1.62 -6.33 1.93
N GLN A 153 -0.53 -6.97 1.50
CA GLN A 153 0.05 -6.77 0.17
C GLN A 153 -0.49 -7.81 -0.80
N ILE A 154 -0.93 -7.34 -1.96
CA ILE A 154 -1.32 -8.15 -3.10
C ILE A 154 -0.54 -7.65 -4.30
N MET A 155 0.07 -8.57 -5.04
CA MET A 155 0.80 -8.25 -6.25
C MET A 155 0.65 -9.36 -7.29
N GLY A 156 0.52 -8.99 -8.54
CA GLY A 156 0.58 -9.88 -9.69
C GLY A 156 1.36 -9.24 -10.82
N ILE A 157 2.24 -10.01 -11.44
CA ILE A 157 2.94 -9.66 -12.68
C ILE A 157 2.42 -10.58 -13.78
N LEU A 158 2.21 -10.05 -14.97
CA LEU A 158 1.72 -10.80 -16.11
C LEU A 158 2.73 -11.90 -16.51
N PRO A 159 2.24 -13.07 -16.98
CA PRO A 159 3.11 -14.12 -17.51
C PRO A 159 4.04 -13.59 -18.59
N GLY A 160 5.29 -14.06 -18.59
CA GLY A 160 6.34 -13.60 -19.52
C GLY A 160 7.14 -12.38 -19.02
N HIS A 161 6.57 -11.60 -18.10
CA HIS A 161 7.25 -10.49 -17.41
C HIS A 161 7.66 -10.84 -15.98
N ASP A 162 7.20 -11.98 -15.46
CA ASP A 162 7.33 -12.45 -14.07
C ASP A 162 8.73 -13.04 -13.76
N THR A 163 9.77 -12.40 -14.28
CA THR A 163 11.15 -12.75 -13.91
C THR A 163 11.39 -12.50 -12.42
N ALA A 164 12.25 -13.30 -11.80
CA ALA A 164 12.58 -13.17 -10.39
C ALA A 164 13.06 -11.75 -10.01
N PHE A 165 13.75 -11.05 -10.92
CA PHE A 165 14.21 -9.67 -10.72
C PHE A 165 13.05 -8.68 -10.77
N ALA A 166 12.17 -8.76 -11.78
CA ALA A 166 11.02 -7.85 -11.89
C ALA A 166 10.07 -7.98 -10.70
N VAL A 167 9.75 -9.22 -10.32
CA VAL A 167 8.92 -9.52 -9.15
C VAL A 167 9.60 -9.02 -7.87
N GLY A 168 10.91 -9.27 -7.71
CA GLY A 168 11.69 -8.85 -6.57
C GLY A 168 11.75 -7.33 -6.41
N ASP A 169 12.05 -6.61 -7.48
CA ASP A 169 12.12 -5.14 -7.48
C ASP A 169 10.74 -4.53 -7.16
N ALA A 170 9.65 -5.03 -7.74
CA ALA A 170 8.30 -4.57 -7.45
C ALA A 170 7.90 -4.80 -5.97
N TYR A 171 8.24 -5.97 -5.42
CA TYR A 171 8.04 -6.25 -3.99
C TYR A 171 8.83 -5.29 -3.12
N LEU A 172 10.11 -5.11 -3.38
CA LEU A 172 10.99 -4.29 -2.55
C LEU A 172 10.66 -2.79 -2.66
N ALA A 173 10.19 -2.32 -3.82
CA ALA A 173 9.63 -0.98 -3.96
C ALA A 173 8.43 -0.78 -3.03
N SER A 174 7.45 -1.69 -3.09
CA SER A 174 6.25 -1.64 -2.25
C SER A 174 6.58 -1.76 -0.76
N LEU A 175 7.45 -2.70 -0.37
CA LEU A 175 7.85 -2.90 1.03
C LEU A 175 8.62 -1.69 1.58
N SER A 176 9.54 -1.10 0.78
CA SER A 176 10.25 0.12 1.17
C SER A 176 9.27 1.27 1.40
N PHE A 177 8.27 1.42 0.54
CA PHE A 177 7.20 2.40 0.72
C PHE A 177 6.39 2.12 1.99
N ALA A 178 5.98 0.86 2.22
CA ALA A 178 5.22 0.47 3.40
C ALA A 178 5.95 0.78 4.70
N PHE A 179 7.21 0.35 4.81
CA PHE A 179 7.97 0.47 6.05
C PHE A 179 8.60 1.84 6.26
N ASN A 180 9.10 2.48 5.20
CA ASN A 180 9.77 3.77 5.30
C ASN A 180 8.79 4.94 5.19
N THR A 181 7.96 4.97 4.14
CA THR A 181 7.06 6.11 3.87
C THR A 181 5.79 6.05 4.71
N LEU A 182 5.09 4.90 4.75
CA LEU A 182 3.88 4.74 5.54
C LEU A 182 4.15 4.50 7.02
N GLY A 183 5.35 4.07 7.39
CA GLY A 183 5.69 3.73 8.76
C GLY A 183 4.92 2.52 9.31
N LEU A 184 4.52 1.58 8.44
CA LEU A 184 3.85 0.35 8.88
C LEU A 184 4.79 -0.48 9.76
N ASN A 185 4.19 -1.25 10.65
CA ASN A 185 4.90 -2.21 11.50
C ASN A 185 4.89 -3.61 10.89
N LYS A 186 3.82 -3.95 10.14
CA LYS A 186 3.62 -5.28 9.58
C LYS A 186 3.01 -5.20 8.18
N VAL A 187 3.57 -5.97 7.26
CA VAL A 187 2.95 -6.28 5.97
C VAL A 187 2.62 -7.76 5.96
N GLN A 188 1.37 -8.09 5.66
CA GLN A 188 0.92 -9.48 5.56
C GLN A 188 0.46 -9.80 4.15
N GLY A 189 0.35 -11.09 3.82
CA GLY A 189 -0.17 -11.58 2.56
C GLY A 189 -0.91 -12.90 2.76
N MET A 190 -1.81 -13.19 1.84
CA MET A 190 -2.50 -14.48 1.79
C MET A 190 -2.31 -15.08 0.41
N ILE A 191 -1.74 -16.26 0.35
CA ILE A 191 -1.33 -16.94 -0.87
C ILE A 191 -2.13 -18.24 -1.00
N TYR A 192 -2.67 -18.50 -2.17
CA TYR A 192 -3.28 -19.80 -2.48
C TYR A 192 -2.26 -20.91 -2.25
N ARG A 193 -2.68 -22.00 -1.58
CA ARG A 193 -1.80 -23.15 -1.33
C ARG A 193 -1.28 -23.76 -2.63
N SER A 194 -2.08 -23.71 -3.69
CA SER A 194 -1.66 -24.13 -5.04
C SER A 194 -0.56 -23.24 -5.63
N ASN A 195 -0.33 -22.04 -5.09
CA ASN A 195 0.70 -21.09 -5.51
C ASN A 195 1.85 -20.98 -4.50
N ALA A 196 2.26 -22.12 -3.91
CA ALA A 196 3.29 -22.18 -2.88
C ALA A 196 4.65 -21.60 -3.31
N VAL A 197 4.95 -21.59 -4.61
CA VAL A 197 6.17 -20.98 -5.18
C VAL A 197 6.28 -19.50 -4.84
N VAL A 198 5.15 -18.78 -4.82
CA VAL A 198 5.12 -17.37 -4.42
C VAL A 198 5.41 -17.22 -2.93
N ALA A 199 4.90 -18.16 -2.09
CA ALA A 199 5.21 -18.16 -0.66
C ALA A 199 6.72 -18.35 -0.41
N GLU A 200 7.35 -19.29 -1.11
CA GLU A 200 8.79 -19.53 -1.02
C GLU A 200 9.61 -18.32 -1.49
N LEU A 201 9.17 -17.63 -2.56
CA LEU A 201 9.81 -16.40 -2.99
C LEU A 201 9.72 -15.30 -1.92
N GLN A 202 8.57 -15.14 -1.28
CA GLN A 202 8.39 -14.14 -0.24
C GLN A 202 9.18 -14.48 1.04
N GLU A 203 9.34 -15.77 1.37
CA GLU A 203 10.22 -16.21 2.46
C GLU A 203 11.67 -15.76 2.25
N ARG A 204 12.16 -15.72 1.01
CA ARG A 204 13.51 -15.17 0.70
C ARG A 204 13.63 -13.67 1.01
N PHE A 205 12.52 -12.91 0.95
CA PHE A 205 12.47 -11.51 1.37
C PHE A 205 12.30 -11.33 2.88
N GLY A 206 12.18 -12.44 3.62
CA GLY A 206 12.07 -12.45 5.08
C GLY A 206 10.65 -12.63 5.61
N PHE A 207 9.66 -12.86 4.74
CA PHE A 207 8.32 -13.20 5.22
C PHE A 207 8.34 -14.55 5.97
N ARG A 208 7.51 -14.66 6.98
CA ARG A 208 7.29 -15.90 7.73
C ARG A 208 5.87 -16.40 7.52
N ARG A 209 5.69 -17.71 7.52
CA ARG A 209 4.35 -18.32 7.58
C ARG A 209 3.80 -18.16 8.99
N GLU A 210 2.63 -17.54 9.08
CA GLU A 210 1.89 -17.40 10.36
C GLU A 210 0.83 -18.46 10.53
N GLY A 211 0.35 -19.07 9.43
CA GLY A 211 -0.65 -20.11 9.50
C GLY A 211 -1.20 -20.54 8.13
N VAL A 212 -2.17 -21.45 8.20
CA VAL A 212 -2.95 -21.90 7.04
C VAL A 212 -4.43 -21.75 7.36
N LEU A 213 -5.12 -20.96 6.57
CA LEU A 213 -6.58 -20.81 6.63
C LEU A 213 -7.20 -21.89 5.76
N LYS A 214 -7.84 -22.86 6.43
CA LYS A 214 -8.46 -24.01 5.77
C LYS A 214 -9.73 -23.60 5.04
N GLN A 215 -9.89 -24.08 3.78
CA GLN A 215 -11.09 -23.89 2.98
C GLN A 215 -11.54 -22.42 2.92
N ALA A 216 -10.57 -21.52 2.77
CA ALA A 216 -10.79 -20.09 2.92
C ALA A 216 -11.37 -19.42 1.66
N VAL A 217 -11.22 -20.04 0.49
CA VAL A 217 -11.70 -19.51 -0.79
C VAL A 217 -12.39 -20.61 -1.58
N TRP A 218 -13.54 -20.29 -2.13
CA TRP A 218 -14.24 -21.14 -3.10
C TRP A 218 -13.75 -20.85 -4.51
N LEU A 219 -13.27 -21.86 -5.22
CA LEU A 219 -12.85 -21.81 -6.62
C LEU A 219 -13.99 -22.31 -7.50
N ASP A 220 -14.70 -21.38 -8.17
CA ASP A 220 -15.90 -21.73 -8.95
C ASP A 220 -15.61 -22.66 -10.11
N GLU A 221 -14.53 -22.46 -10.83
CA GLU A 221 -14.18 -23.28 -11.99
C GLU A 221 -13.81 -24.72 -11.59
N GLU A 222 -13.22 -24.89 -10.41
CA GLU A 222 -12.76 -26.17 -9.90
C GLU A 222 -13.79 -26.81 -8.95
N GLN A 223 -14.88 -26.09 -8.63
CA GLN A 223 -15.96 -26.52 -7.71
C GLN A 223 -15.40 -27.08 -6.40
N ARG A 224 -14.38 -26.43 -5.84
CA ARG A 224 -13.73 -26.84 -4.59
C ARG A 224 -13.31 -25.65 -3.74
N TYR A 225 -13.09 -25.91 -2.46
CA TYR A 225 -12.42 -24.96 -1.58
C TYR A 225 -10.90 -25.05 -1.70
N GLU A 226 -10.25 -23.90 -1.54
CA GLU A 226 -8.80 -23.75 -1.51
C GLU A 226 -8.34 -23.21 -0.14
N ASP A 227 -7.22 -23.73 0.35
CA ASP A 227 -6.55 -23.22 1.55
C ASP A 227 -5.74 -21.97 1.20
N LEU A 228 -5.60 -21.04 2.15
CA LEU A 228 -4.69 -19.90 2.04
C LEU A 228 -3.54 -20.04 3.05
N ILE A 229 -2.33 -19.80 2.58
CA ILE A 229 -1.14 -19.65 3.42
C ILE A 229 -1.09 -18.17 3.83
N GLN A 230 -1.15 -17.92 5.13
CA GLN A 230 -0.95 -16.60 5.68
C GLN A 230 0.53 -16.39 5.96
N ILE A 231 1.07 -15.30 5.44
CA ILE A 231 2.46 -14.88 5.62
C ILE A 231 2.51 -13.46 6.14
N ALA A 232 3.59 -13.10 6.81
CA ALA A 232 3.83 -11.73 7.24
C ALA A 232 5.31 -11.40 7.34
N LEU A 233 5.60 -10.10 7.26
CA LEU A 233 6.91 -9.50 7.46
C LEU A 233 6.77 -8.33 8.43
N LEU A 234 7.54 -8.33 9.50
CA LEU A 234 7.64 -7.21 10.42
C LEU A 234 8.69 -6.21 9.92
N ARG A 235 8.49 -4.92 10.25
CA ARG A 235 9.45 -3.87 9.93
C ARG A 235 10.86 -4.18 10.43
N GLU A 236 10.97 -4.66 11.66
CA GLU A 236 12.25 -5.04 12.25
C GLU A 236 12.93 -6.17 11.48
N GLU A 237 12.18 -7.16 11.04
CA GLU A 237 12.70 -8.28 10.23
C GLU A 237 13.17 -7.80 8.87
N PHE A 238 12.42 -6.90 8.23
CA PHE A 238 12.80 -6.26 6.97
C PHE A 238 14.12 -5.47 7.14
N ASP A 239 14.24 -4.67 8.20
CA ASP A 239 15.42 -3.85 8.49
C ASP A 239 16.66 -4.72 8.80
N CYS A 240 16.47 -5.86 9.48
CA CYS A 240 17.55 -6.78 9.88
C CYS A 240 17.93 -7.80 8.80
N ASN A 241 17.14 -7.98 7.75
CA ASN A 241 17.43 -8.94 6.68
C ASN A 241 18.61 -8.44 5.83
N ARG A 242 19.80 -8.94 6.14
CA ARG A 242 21.06 -8.50 5.50
C ARG A 242 21.07 -8.72 3.99
N VAL A 243 20.45 -9.80 3.51
CA VAL A 243 20.39 -10.12 2.07
C VAL A 243 19.52 -9.09 1.36
N THR A 244 18.32 -8.88 1.86
CA THR A 244 17.37 -7.88 1.34
C THR A 244 17.96 -6.48 1.39
N GLN A 245 18.53 -6.05 2.53
CA GLN A 245 19.12 -4.72 2.68
C GLN A 245 20.35 -4.51 1.78
N ARG A 246 21.17 -5.55 1.60
CA ARG A 246 22.30 -5.48 0.66
C ARG A 246 21.83 -5.37 -0.80
N TYR A 247 20.76 -6.04 -1.16
CA TYR A 247 20.17 -5.90 -2.51
C TYR A 247 19.59 -4.50 -2.68
N ILE A 248 18.75 -4.04 -1.75
CA ILE A 248 18.15 -2.70 -1.75
C ILE A 248 19.21 -1.59 -1.89
N SER A 249 20.35 -1.69 -1.17
CA SER A 249 21.39 -0.66 -1.19
C SER A 249 22.09 -0.50 -2.55
N ARG A 250 22.01 -1.49 -3.42
CA ARG A 250 22.63 -1.50 -4.75
C ARG A 250 21.70 -1.03 -5.86
N GLN A 251 20.41 -0.90 -5.58
CA GLN A 251 19.42 -0.50 -6.57
C GLN A 251 19.28 1.01 -6.65
N ARG A 252 19.04 1.52 -7.87
CA ARG A 252 18.55 2.88 -8.07
C ARG A 252 17.15 2.97 -7.46
N ARG A 253 16.86 4.01 -6.70
CA ARG A 253 15.59 4.17 -5.98
C ARG A 253 15.16 5.63 -5.94
N SER A 254 13.86 5.85 -5.86
CA SER A 254 13.32 7.17 -5.50
C SER A 254 13.87 7.58 -4.11
N PRO A 255 14.38 8.81 -3.95
CA PRO A 255 15.02 9.26 -2.69
C PRO A 255 14.10 9.10 -1.48
N PHE A 256 12.82 9.38 -1.61
CA PHE A 256 11.86 9.28 -0.51
C PHE A 256 11.60 7.85 -0.03
N LEU A 257 11.93 6.81 -0.81
CA LEU A 257 11.89 5.42 -0.33
C LEU A 257 12.99 5.12 0.70
N MET A 258 13.98 6.00 0.82
CA MET A 258 15.06 5.90 1.82
C MET A 258 14.73 6.69 3.09
N GLU A 259 13.85 7.67 3.00
CA GLU A 259 13.45 8.50 4.12
C GLU A 259 12.55 7.70 5.06
N ARG A 260 12.93 7.63 6.34
CA ARG A 260 12.10 6.98 7.36
C ARG A 260 11.06 7.94 7.89
N ASN A 261 9.82 7.52 7.87
CA ASN A 261 8.78 8.15 8.64
C ASN A 261 8.90 7.66 10.08
N ASP A 262 9.48 8.49 10.94
CA ASP A 262 9.58 8.23 12.37
C ASP A 262 8.25 8.53 13.07
N TRP A 263 7.26 7.67 12.82
CA TRP A 263 6.09 7.64 13.66
C TRP A 263 6.52 7.30 15.08
N PRO A 264 6.01 8.02 16.09
CA PRO A 264 6.37 7.71 17.45
C PRO A 264 6.05 6.26 17.76
N ARG A 265 7.09 5.45 17.92
CA ARG A 265 6.95 4.11 18.48
C ARG A 265 6.55 4.31 19.92
N LYS A 266 5.32 3.98 20.32
CA LYS A 266 5.03 3.80 21.74
C LYS A 266 6.01 2.76 22.26
N PRO A 267 6.85 3.09 23.27
CA PRO A 267 7.68 2.06 23.89
C PRO A 267 6.74 0.99 24.44
N LEU A 268 7.03 -0.28 24.19
CA LEU A 268 6.30 -1.43 24.78
C LEU A 268 6.23 -1.36 26.33
N ALA A 269 7.08 -0.56 26.95
CA ALA A 269 7.10 -0.32 28.40
C ALA A 269 5.89 0.47 28.96
N SER A 270 5.01 1.04 28.13
CA SER A 270 3.82 1.76 28.60
C SER A 270 2.55 0.88 28.70
N LEU A 271 2.66 -0.41 28.48
CA LEU A 271 1.56 -1.39 28.59
C LEU A 271 1.56 -2.17 29.92
N GLN A 272 2.37 -1.75 30.90
CA GLN A 272 2.29 -2.26 32.25
C GLN A 272 1.61 -1.22 33.14
N GLY A 273 0.28 -1.33 33.21
CA GLY A 273 -0.60 -0.56 34.09
C GLY A 273 -1.98 -1.14 34.04
#